data_d0a71b2b4883f9a391c26af5e543097b
#
_entry.id   d0a71b2b4883f9a391c26af5e543097b
#
_cell.length_a   1.000
_cell.length_b   1.000
_cell.length_c   1.000
_cell.angle_alpha   90.00
_cell.angle_beta   90.00
_cell.angle_gamma   90.00
#
_symmetry.space_group_name_H-M   'P 1'
#
loop_
_entity.id
_entity.type
_entity.pdbx_description
1 polymer ?
#
loop_
_entity_poly.entity_id
_entity_poly.type
_entity_poly.pdbx_seq_one_letter_code
_entity_poly.pdbx_strand_id
1 'polypeptide(L)'
;RQRQMCIRDRNVEDYFSDCAEEVGLELETRGIELVYANYVEDNVQVIADGEQIRRVIHNIISNAIKYMDKPKGIIQIRIKDVGDFIQVEIEDNGKGIAAKDLPSIFDRFYRTDVSRNSSKGGSGIGLSIVKKILEDHGGKVWATSRLGIGTIMYFVLRKYQEVPMK
;
A
#
# COMPACT_ATOMS: atom_id res chain seq x y z
N ARG A 1 8.14 -25.59 3.66
CA ARG A 1 7.67 -24.68 3.52
C ARG A 1 8.25 -23.54 4.05
N GLN A 2 8.15 -22.67 3.75
CA GLN A 2 8.75 -21.63 4.15
C GLN A 2 8.24 -21.03 5.32
N ARG A 3 8.93 -20.51 6.16
CA ARG A 3 8.52 -19.94 7.24
C ARG A 3 8.25 -18.58 7.06
N GLN A 4 7.23 -18.06 7.46
CA GLN A 4 6.87 -16.69 7.31
C GLN A 4 7.32 -15.87 8.48
N MET A 5 7.77 -14.67 8.19
CA MET A 5 8.10 -13.71 9.21
C MET A 5 6.80 -13.04 9.61
N CYS A 6 6.14 -13.59 10.58
CA CYS A 6 4.83 -13.12 10.95
C CYS A 6 4.89 -11.79 11.67
N ILE A 7 4.08 -10.82 11.26
CA ILE A 7 4.06 -9.50 11.88
C ILE A 7 3.59 -9.59 13.32
N ARG A 8 2.91 -10.66 13.71
CA ARG A 8 2.41 -10.74 15.08
C ARG A 8 3.52 -10.77 16.12
N ASP A 9 4.79 -10.93 15.71
CA ASP A 9 5.89 -10.83 16.64
C ASP A 9 6.10 -9.38 17.02
N ARG A 10 5.47 -8.46 16.29
CA ARG A 10 5.54 -7.04 16.55
C ARG A 10 4.13 -6.50 16.40
N ASN A 11 3.80 -5.46 17.13
CA ASN A 11 2.48 -4.88 16.97
C ASN A 11 2.43 -4.07 15.68
N VAL A 12 1.21 -3.72 15.28
CA VAL A 12 0.96 -3.00 14.04
C VAL A 12 1.72 -1.67 14.03
N GLU A 13 1.71 -0.97 15.16
CA GLU A 13 2.38 0.33 15.22
C GLU A 13 3.87 0.21 14.95
N ASP A 14 4.55 -0.74 15.56
CA ASP A 14 5.99 -0.87 15.36
C ASP A 14 6.33 -1.22 13.92
N TYR A 15 5.57 -2.14 13.34
CA TYR A 15 5.84 -2.58 11.99
C TYR A 15 5.63 -1.46 10.98
N PHE A 16 4.48 -0.80 11.04
CA PHE A 16 4.17 0.21 10.03
C PHE A 16 4.92 1.51 10.25
N SER A 17 5.27 1.80 11.50
CA SER A 17 6.11 2.96 11.79
C SER A 17 7.49 2.77 11.13
N ASP A 18 8.05 1.57 11.22
CA ASP A 18 9.33 1.28 10.58
C ASP A 18 9.22 1.38 9.06
N CYS A 19 8.14 0.86 8.49
CA CYS A 19 7.93 0.97 7.06
C CYS A 19 7.79 2.42 6.62
N ALA A 20 7.07 3.22 7.41
CA ALA A 20 6.88 4.63 7.08
C ALA A 20 8.19 5.39 7.13
N GLU A 21 9.03 5.06 8.12
CA GLU A 21 10.33 5.70 8.24
C GLU A 21 11.18 5.41 7.01
N GLU A 22 11.19 4.17 6.58
CA GLU A 22 11.97 3.76 5.41
C GLU A 22 11.47 4.44 4.14
N VAL A 23 10.15 4.47 3.98
CA VAL A 23 9.54 5.13 2.82
C VAL A 23 9.83 6.63 2.85
N GLY A 24 9.77 7.23 4.05
CA GLY A 24 10.02 8.66 4.19
C GLY A 24 11.40 9.07 3.73
N LEU A 25 12.40 8.23 4.00
CA LEU A 25 13.76 8.54 3.56
C LEU A 25 13.84 8.57 2.04
N GLU A 26 13.19 7.63 1.38
CA GLU A 26 13.18 7.62 -0.07
C GLU A 26 12.44 8.81 -0.65
N LEU A 27 11.27 9.13 -0.08
CA LEU A 27 10.47 10.23 -0.59
C LEU A 27 11.17 11.58 -0.40
N GLU A 28 11.94 11.70 0.67
CA GLU A 28 12.68 12.93 0.92
C GLU A 28 13.66 13.22 -0.21
N THR A 29 14.31 12.20 -0.75
CA THR A 29 15.24 12.39 -1.84
C THR A 29 14.55 12.84 -3.12
N ARG A 30 13.23 12.70 -3.18
CA ARG A 30 12.46 13.08 -4.35
C ARG A 30 11.61 14.32 -4.12
N GLY A 31 11.78 14.96 -2.96
CA GLY A 31 11.03 16.16 -2.67
C GLY A 31 9.55 15.94 -2.40
N ILE A 32 9.20 14.72 -1.98
CA ILE A 32 7.80 14.38 -1.67
C ILE A 32 7.66 14.27 -0.16
N GLU A 33 6.64 14.91 0.38
CA GLU A 33 6.39 14.88 1.81
C GLU A 33 5.62 13.61 2.20
N LEU A 34 6.01 12.99 3.31
CA LEU A 34 5.27 11.85 3.83
C LEU A 34 4.55 12.24 5.11
N VAL A 35 3.27 11.90 5.19
CA VAL A 35 2.49 12.07 6.41
C VAL A 35 2.03 10.67 6.84
N TYR A 36 2.32 10.30 8.08
CA TYR A 36 1.96 8.97 8.58
C TYR A 36 1.08 9.14 9.81
N ALA A 37 0.01 8.40 9.88
CA ALA A 37 -0.88 8.40 11.02
C ALA A 37 -1.39 6.99 11.28
N ASN A 38 -1.33 6.57 12.54
CA ASN A 38 -1.83 5.27 12.93
C ASN A 38 -2.97 5.46 13.93
N TYR A 39 -4.12 4.91 13.60
CA TYR A 39 -5.31 5.01 14.45
C TYR A 39 -5.64 3.68 15.12
N VAL A 40 -4.72 2.72 15.08
CA VAL A 40 -4.92 1.39 15.65
C VAL A 40 -4.23 1.34 17.00
N GLU A 41 -4.84 0.64 17.95
CA GLU A 41 -4.27 0.56 19.29
C GLU A 41 -2.98 -0.23 19.31
N ASP A 42 -2.14 0.06 20.31
CA ASP A 42 -0.79 -0.47 20.37
C ASP A 42 -0.70 -1.99 20.40
N ASN A 43 -1.69 -2.64 20.98
CA ASN A 43 -1.62 -4.07 21.18
C ASN A 43 -2.15 -4.89 20.00
N VAL A 44 -2.56 -4.25 18.94
CA VAL A 44 -3.12 -4.97 17.81
C VAL A 44 -2.01 -5.60 16.98
N GLN A 45 -2.20 -6.86 16.58
CA GLN A 45 -1.25 -7.60 15.78
C GLN A 45 -1.98 -8.18 14.57
N VAL A 46 -1.25 -8.48 13.52
CA VAL A 46 -1.83 -9.06 12.31
C VAL A 46 -1.08 -10.33 11.93
N ILE A 47 -1.73 -11.18 11.16
CA ILE A 47 -1.12 -12.39 10.64
C ILE A 47 -0.65 -12.09 9.22
N ALA A 48 0.64 -11.94 9.03
CA ALA A 48 1.15 -11.60 7.72
C ALA A 48 2.65 -11.87 7.65
N ASP A 49 3.13 -12.05 6.43
CA ASP A 49 4.55 -12.15 6.18
C ASP A 49 5.08 -10.73 6.03
N GLY A 50 5.91 -10.29 6.97
CA GLY A 50 6.39 -8.92 6.98
C GLY A 50 7.16 -8.53 5.73
N GLU A 51 7.91 -9.46 5.15
CA GLU A 51 8.65 -9.17 3.93
C GLU A 51 7.70 -8.94 2.76
N GLN A 52 6.66 -9.76 2.68
CA GLN A 52 5.71 -9.62 1.59
C GLN A 52 4.89 -8.34 1.71
N ILE A 53 4.52 -7.97 2.93
CA ILE A 53 3.78 -6.72 3.12
C ILE A 53 4.66 -5.51 2.84
N ARG A 54 5.94 -5.59 3.18
CA ARG A 54 6.88 -4.54 2.82
C ARG A 54 6.92 -4.37 1.30
N ARG A 55 6.92 -5.48 0.57
CA ARG A 55 6.91 -5.46 -0.88
C ARG A 55 5.63 -4.80 -1.42
N VAL A 56 4.48 -5.09 -0.78
CA VAL A 56 3.22 -4.46 -1.14
C VAL A 56 3.35 -2.93 -1.01
N ILE A 57 3.85 -2.48 0.12
CA ILE A 57 3.98 -1.05 0.39
C ILE A 57 4.93 -0.42 -0.62
N HIS A 58 6.08 -1.03 -0.86
CA HIS A 58 7.05 -0.50 -1.81
C HIS A 58 6.49 -0.41 -3.22
N ASN A 59 5.72 -1.40 -3.64
CA ASN A 59 5.13 -1.36 -4.99
C ASN A 59 4.08 -0.27 -5.11
N ILE A 60 3.29 -0.06 -4.07
CA ILE A 60 2.30 1.01 -4.09
C ILE A 60 2.98 2.37 -4.09
N ILE A 61 4.01 2.54 -3.27
CA ILE A 61 4.74 3.81 -3.19
C ILE A 61 5.46 4.09 -4.50
N SER A 62 6.07 3.08 -5.10
CA SER A 62 6.74 3.22 -6.39
C SER A 62 5.77 3.73 -7.45
N ASN A 63 4.57 3.18 -7.42
CA ASN A 63 3.54 3.59 -8.37
C ASN A 63 3.12 5.04 -8.11
N ALA A 64 3.00 5.44 -6.86
CA ALA A 64 2.66 6.81 -6.51
C ALA A 64 3.73 7.78 -6.97
N ILE A 65 5.00 7.42 -6.81
CA ILE A 65 6.11 8.26 -7.25
C ILE A 65 6.09 8.42 -8.77
N LYS A 66 5.85 7.32 -9.46
CA LYS A 66 5.86 7.30 -10.91
C LYS A 66 4.85 8.27 -11.51
N TYR A 67 3.69 8.39 -10.87
CA TYR A 67 2.64 9.25 -11.40
C TYR A 67 2.49 10.58 -10.65
N MET A 68 3.49 10.93 -9.85
CA MET A 68 3.45 12.21 -9.16
C MET A 68 3.74 13.33 -10.14
N ASP A 69 2.82 14.27 -10.26
CA ASP A 69 2.97 15.37 -11.20
C ASP A 69 2.73 16.74 -10.56
N LYS A 70 2.75 16.81 -9.23
CA LYS A 70 2.53 18.08 -8.55
C LYS A 70 3.86 18.63 -8.07
N PRO A 71 4.01 19.97 -8.10
CA PRO A 71 5.26 20.57 -7.60
C PRO A 71 5.49 20.27 -6.14
N LYS A 72 4.41 20.08 -5.37
CA LYS A 72 4.54 19.73 -3.98
C LYS A 72 3.84 18.41 -3.77
N GLY A 73 4.56 17.32 -3.97
CA GLY A 73 3.99 15.99 -3.80
C GLY A 73 3.81 15.63 -2.34
N ILE A 74 2.69 14.98 -2.03
CA ILE A 74 2.40 14.55 -0.67
C ILE A 74 1.87 13.13 -0.74
N ILE A 75 2.41 12.25 0.11
CA ILE A 75 1.88 10.91 0.25
C ILE A 75 1.51 10.72 1.71
N GLN A 76 0.31 10.22 1.97
CA GLN A 76 -0.16 9.97 3.32
C GLN A 76 -0.39 8.49 3.51
N ILE A 77 0.08 7.96 4.64
CA ILE A 77 -0.16 6.56 5.00
C ILE A 77 -0.99 6.58 6.27
N ARG A 78 -2.15 5.92 6.25
CA ARG A 78 -3.03 5.84 7.40
C ARG A 78 -3.34 4.39 7.70
N ILE A 79 -3.30 4.02 8.97
CA ILE A 79 -3.63 2.67 9.42
C ILE A 79 -4.90 2.78 10.27
N LYS A 80 -5.93 2.04 9.89
CA LYS A 80 -7.23 2.11 10.56
C LYS A 80 -7.71 0.76 11.02
N ASP A 81 -8.52 0.77 12.06
CA ASP A 81 -9.11 -0.44 12.61
C ASP A 81 -10.49 -0.62 11.98
N VAL A 82 -10.71 -1.72 11.28
CA VAL A 82 -11.99 -1.95 10.61
C VAL A 82 -12.56 -3.32 11.00
N GLY A 83 -12.61 -3.59 12.28
CA GLY A 83 -13.23 -4.83 12.76
C GLY A 83 -12.22 -5.96 12.87
N ASP A 84 -12.39 -7.01 12.09
CA ASP A 84 -11.47 -8.15 12.11
C ASP A 84 -10.22 -7.90 11.31
N PHE A 85 -10.12 -6.73 10.68
CA PHE A 85 -8.99 -6.37 9.83
C PHE A 85 -8.43 -5.04 10.23
N ILE A 86 -7.20 -4.78 9.84
CA ILE A 86 -6.71 -3.41 9.79
C ILE A 86 -6.71 -2.99 8.32
N GLN A 87 -6.91 -1.71 8.09
CA GLN A 87 -6.94 -1.16 6.74
C GLN A 87 -5.83 -0.15 6.60
N VAL A 88 -5.01 -0.33 5.57
CA VAL A 88 -3.93 0.59 5.26
C VAL A 88 -4.36 1.41 4.06
N GLU A 89 -4.23 2.72 4.16
CA GLU A 89 -4.58 3.64 3.08
C GLU A 89 -3.33 4.41 2.71
N ILE A 90 -3.00 4.42 1.43
CA ILE A 90 -1.85 5.17 0.93
C ILE A 90 -2.38 6.13 -0.12
N GLU A 91 -2.42 7.40 0.24
CA GLU A 91 -3.00 8.45 -0.59
C GLU A 91 -1.91 9.33 -1.18
N ASP A 92 -1.98 9.61 -2.48
CA ASP A 92 -1.07 10.54 -3.11
C ASP A 92 -1.88 11.65 -3.78
N ASN A 93 -1.21 12.77 -4.04
CA ASN A 93 -1.82 13.89 -4.75
C ASN A 93 -1.29 14.00 -6.17
N GLY A 94 -0.99 12.85 -6.79
CA GLY A 94 -0.48 12.82 -8.15
C GLY A 94 -1.56 13.05 -9.19
N LYS A 95 -1.31 12.56 -10.40
CA LYS A 95 -2.22 12.85 -11.51
C LYS A 95 -3.54 12.08 -11.44
N GLY A 96 -3.63 11.05 -10.64
CA GLY A 96 -4.84 10.24 -10.53
C GLY A 96 -4.97 9.25 -11.67
N ILE A 97 -6.04 8.47 -11.62
CA ILE A 97 -6.33 7.41 -12.59
C ILE A 97 -7.73 7.64 -13.11
N ALA A 98 -7.89 7.53 -14.43
CA ALA A 98 -9.20 7.70 -15.03
C ALA A 98 -10.14 6.59 -14.57
N ALA A 99 -11.42 6.91 -14.40
CA ALA A 99 -12.40 5.94 -13.95
C ALA A 99 -12.42 4.70 -14.83
N LYS A 100 -12.23 4.88 -16.12
CA LYS A 100 -12.27 3.74 -17.05
C LYS A 100 -11.12 2.76 -16.81
N ASP A 101 -10.02 3.21 -16.21
CA ASP A 101 -8.86 2.38 -15.99
C ASP A 101 -8.88 1.69 -14.63
N LEU A 102 -9.60 2.24 -13.66
CA LEU A 102 -9.59 1.70 -12.30
C LEU A 102 -9.87 0.20 -12.20
N PRO A 103 -10.84 -0.35 -12.93
CA PRO A 103 -11.11 -1.78 -12.79
C PRO A 103 -9.96 -2.67 -13.23
N SER A 104 -9.03 -2.13 -14.02
CA SER A 104 -7.98 -2.94 -14.63
C SER A 104 -6.59 -2.70 -14.07
N ILE A 105 -6.44 -1.79 -13.10
CA ILE A 105 -5.07 -1.41 -12.69
C ILE A 105 -4.33 -2.55 -11.98
N PHE A 106 -5.05 -3.56 -11.47
CA PHE A 106 -4.42 -4.69 -10.81
C PHE A 106 -4.22 -5.88 -11.74
N ASP A 107 -4.61 -5.73 -12.99
CA ASP A 107 -4.42 -6.80 -13.96
C ASP A 107 -2.95 -6.87 -14.37
N ARG A 108 -2.48 -8.08 -14.61
CA ARG A 108 -1.10 -8.28 -14.98
C ARG A 108 -0.81 -7.61 -16.33
N PHE A 109 0.30 -6.90 -16.38
CA PHE A 109 0.75 -6.18 -17.58
C PHE A 109 -0.14 -5.01 -18.00
N TYR A 110 -1.15 -4.68 -17.20
CA TYR A 110 -1.97 -3.52 -17.54
C TYR A 110 -1.18 -2.24 -17.33
N ARG A 111 -1.33 -1.30 -18.24
CA ARG A 111 -0.71 0.02 -18.14
C ARG A 111 -1.70 1.04 -18.70
N THR A 112 -1.76 2.20 -18.07
CA THR A 112 -2.61 3.27 -18.57
C THR A 112 -2.04 3.81 -19.87
N ASP A 113 -2.84 4.55 -20.64
CA ASP A 113 -2.38 5.12 -21.90
C ASP A 113 -1.15 6.00 -21.68
N VAL A 114 -1.15 6.80 -20.63
CA VAL A 114 -0.01 7.65 -20.33
C VAL A 114 1.24 6.80 -20.07
N SER A 115 1.08 5.74 -19.32
CA SER A 115 2.19 4.86 -18.99
C SER A 115 2.72 4.15 -20.23
N ARG A 116 1.82 3.75 -21.13
CA ARG A 116 2.24 3.05 -22.34
C ARG A 116 3.15 3.90 -23.20
N ASN A 117 2.91 5.20 -23.21
CA ASN A 117 3.68 6.10 -24.05
C ASN A 117 4.81 6.78 -23.31
N SER A 118 5.06 6.38 -22.08
CA SER A 118 6.06 7.02 -21.24
C SER A 118 7.29 6.14 -21.09
N SER A 119 8.45 6.74 -21.15
CA SER A 119 9.69 6.02 -20.88
C SER A 119 9.77 5.64 -19.40
N LYS A 120 8.93 6.22 -18.55
CA LYS A 120 8.91 5.88 -17.15
C LYS A 120 8.17 4.58 -16.90
N GLY A 121 7.41 4.11 -17.85
CA GLY A 121 6.57 2.96 -17.62
C GLY A 121 7.37 1.73 -17.22
N GLY A 122 6.85 0.95 -16.27
CA GLY A 122 7.44 -0.30 -15.89
C GLY A 122 6.81 -1.45 -16.65
N SER A 123 6.95 -2.65 -16.12
CA SER A 123 6.42 -3.85 -16.76
C SER A 123 4.92 -4.00 -16.63
N GLY A 124 4.28 -3.23 -15.75
CA GLY A 124 2.85 -3.36 -15.51
C GLY A 124 2.50 -4.51 -14.59
N ILE A 125 3.45 -5.04 -13.83
CA ILE A 125 3.18 -6.15 -12.93
C ILE A 125 3.23 -5.78 -11.45
N GLY A 126 3.61 -4.55 -11.12
CA GLY A 126 3.74 -4.15 -9.73
C GLY A 126 2.46 -4.29 -8.92
N LEU A 127 1.35 -3.78 -9.44
CA LEU A 127 0.08 -3.84 -8.73
C LEU A 127 -0.55 -5.23 -8.80
N SER A 128 -0.28 -6.00 -9.84
CA SER A 128 -0.78 -7.38 -9.87
C SER A 128 -0.09 -8.23 -8.81
N ILE A 129 1.17 -7.95 -8.51
CA ILE A 129 1.88 -8.62 -7.43
C ILE A 129 1.28 -8.23 -6.09
N VAL A 130 0.95 -6.95 -5.91
CA VAL A 130 0.28 -6.48 -4.70
C VAL A 130 -1.00 -7.26 -4.46
N LYS A 131 -1.81 -7.38 -5.51
CA LYS A 131 -3.08 -8.10 -5.41
C LYS A 131 -2.87 -9.55 -5.02
N LYS A 132 -1.90 -10.20 -5.65
CA LYS A 132 -1.64 -11.60 -5.37
C LYS A 132 -1.17 -11.81 -3.93
N ILE A 133 -0.27 -10.97 -3.46
CA ILE A 133 0.23 -11.09 -2.10
C ILE A 133 -0.92 -10.93 -1.11
N LEU A 134 -1.77 -9.93 -1.32
CA LEU A 134 -2.85 -9.67 -0.38
C LEU A 134 -3.91 -10.75 -0.42
N GLU A 135 -4.21 -11.28 -1.59
CA GLU A 135 -5.16 -12.38 -1.69
C GLU A 135 -4.60 -13.64 -1.00
N ASP A 136 -3.31 -13.89 -1.13
CA ASP A 136 -2.68 -15.01 -0.46
C ASP A 136 -2.72 -14.86 1.06
N HIS A 137 -2.87 -13.64 1.55
CA HIS A 137 -2.99 -13.36 2.97
C HIS A 137 -4.43 -13.26 3.45
N GLY A 138 -5.39 -13.56 2.59
CA GLY A 138 -6.79 -13.44 2.96
C GLY A 138 -7.29 -12.01 3.03
N GLY A 139 -6.56 -11.09 2.43
CA GLY A 139 -6.94 -9.68 2.40
C GLY A 139 -7.44 -9.25 1.05
N LYS A 140 -7.50 -7.95 0.85
CA LYS A 140 -8.00 -7.34 -0.39
C LYS A 140 -7.25 -6.07 -0.67
N VAL A 141 -7.25 -5.67 -1.93
CA VAL A 141 -6.70 -4.37 -2.33
C VAL A 141 -7.69 -3.72 -3.30
N TRP A 142 -7.84 -2.41 -3.19
CA TRP A 142 -8.67 -1.65 -4.14
C TRP A 142 -8.18 -0.21 -4.13
N ALA A 143 -8.74 0.60 -5.02
CA ALA A 143 -8.32 1.98 -5.15
C ALA A 143 -9.49 2.88 -5.47
N THR A 144 -9.41 4.13 -5.04
CA THR A 144 -10.28 5.19 -5.51
C THR A 144 -9.37 6.27 -6.05
N SER A 145 -9.84 7.01 -7.06
CA SER A 145 -9.00 8.00 -7.69
C SER A 145 -9.83 9.07 -8.37
N ARG A 146 -9.21 10.22 -8.57
CA ARG A 146 -9.83 11.31 -9.30
C ARG A 146 -8.74 12.00 -10.11
N LEU A 147 -8.93 12.08 -11.42
CA LEU A 147 -7.93 12.70 -12.30
C LEU A 147 -7.62 14.11 -11.85
N GLY A 148 -6.34 14.44 -11.82
CA GLY A 148 -5.86 15.76 -11.43
C GLY A 148 -5.79 15.98 -9.94
N ILE A 149 -6.33 15.07 -9.13
CA ILE A 149 -6.36 15.20 -7.67
C ILE A 149 -5.45 14.17 -7.01
N GLY A 150 -5.58 12.91 -7.37
CA GLY A 150 -4.75 11.86 -6.78
C GLY A 150 -5.46 10.54 -6.66
N THR A 151 -4.80 9.62 -5.95
CA THR A 151 -5.27 8.24 -5.81
C THR A 151 -5.12 7.80 -4.37
N ILE A 152 -6.05 6.99 -3.89
CA ILE A 152 -5.93 6.33 -2.61
C ILE A 152 -5.94 4.83 -2.87
N MET A 153 -4.87 4.15 -2.45
CA MET A 153 -4.81 2.70 -2.47
C MET A 153 -5.16 2.19 -1.11
N TYR A 154 -6.01 1.17 -1.05
CA TYR A 154 -6.46 0.58 0.19
C TYR A 154 -6.10 -0.88 0.22
N PHE A 155 -5.62 -1.38 1.35
CA PHE A 155 -5.58 -2.83 1.52
C PHE A 155 -5.90 -3.18 2.97
N VAL A 156 -6.34 -4.42 3.17
CA VAL A 156 -6.70 -4.89 4.50
C VAL A 156 -5.92 -6.15 4.83
N LEU A 157 -5.57 -6.29 6.10
CA LEU A 157 -4.89 -7.47 6.63
C LEU A 157 -5.69 -7.96 7.81
N ARG A 158 -5.79 -9.28 7.96
CA ARG A 158 -6.55 -9.88 9.05
C ARG A 158 -5.80 -9.72 10.36
N LYS A 159 -6.51 -9.33 11.39
CA LYS A 159 -5.92 -9.24 12.72
C LYS A 159 -5.63 -10.62 13.26
N TYR A 160 -4.58 -10.72 14.07
CA TYR A 160 -4.31 -11.94 14.81
C TYR A 160 -5.25 -11.94 16.02
N GLN A 161 -5.94 -13.04 16.21
CA GLN A 161 -6.82 -13.17 17.35
C GLN A 161 -6.50 -14.48 18.04
N GLU A 162 -6.25 -14.36 19.33
CA GLU A 162 -5.95 -15.53 20.12
C GLU A 162 -7.25 -16.22 20.45
N VAL A 163 -7.32 -17.52 20.19
CA VAL A 163 -8.53 -18.26 20.49
C VAL A 163 -8.52 -18.60 21.98
N PRO A 164 -9.56 -18.21 22.74
CA PRO A 164 -9.58 -18.49 24.16
C PRO A 164 -9.59 -19.99 24.43
N MET A 165 -8.86 -20.39 25.47
CA MET A 165 -8.87 -21.77 25.88
C MET A 165 -10.10 -22.01 26.71
N LYS A 166 -10.70 -23.17 26.58
CA LYS A 166 -11.88 -23.48 27.34
C LYS A 166 -11.59 -24.38 28.48
#